data_d49092d18fb605cb892db38c1f53547b
#
_entry.id   d49092d18fb605cb892db38c1f53547b
#
_cell.length_a   1.000
_cell.length_b   1.000
_cell.length_c   1.000
_cell.angle_alpha   90.00
_cell.angle_beta   90.00
_cell.angle_gamma   90.00
#
_symmetry.space_group_name_H-M   'P 1'
#
loop_
_entity.id
_entity.type
_entity.pdbx_description
1 polymer ?
#
loop_
_entity_poly.entity_id
_entity_poly.type
_entity_poly.pdbx_seq_one_letter_code
_entity_poly.pdbx_strand_id
1 'polypeptide(L)'
;MKRIITLLSIAVLAVIVFTGCASKAQTEDGTIVLKVGATPVPHAELLEQVKPLLKEQGIDLEIVEFTDYVKPNLALNDGEIDANFFQHQPYLDSFNAERGIDLISVGTVHVEPLGAYSEKITSIDYLKEGAKIAIPSDGVNGGRALILLEANGLIQLKEDAGLEATEYDVEVNPKKIKFISIEAAQLPRILPDVDVAIINGNFAIEAGLNPLNDALILEGSDSPYANIISVKSDYENKNEIDALLNALQSEEIKSFIDANYDGGVVEAFSKN
;
A
#
# COMPACT_ATOMS: atom_id res chain seq x y z
N MET A 1 -42.80 -74.32 -4.04
CA MET A 1 -41.81 -73.76 -4.93
C MET A 1 -42.26 -72.29 -5.17
N LYS A 2 -41.76 -71.35 -4.39
CA LYS A 2 -42.16 -69.92 -4.43
C LYS A 2 -41.07 -69.18 -5.13
N ARG A 3 -41.38 -68.49 -6.25
CA ARG A 3 -40.50 -67.62 -6.99
C ARG A 3 -40.52 -66.26 -6.26
N ILE A 4 -39.38 -65.83 -5.76
CA ILE A 4 -39.19 -64.49 -5.23
C ILE A 4 -38.65 -63.65 -6.38
N ILE A 5 -39.47 -62.65 -6.79
CA ILE A 5 -39.10 -61.64 -7.75
C ILE A 5 -38.45 -60.50 -6.94
N THR A 6 -37.15 -60.31 -7.13
CA THR A 6 -36.42 -59.17 -6.52
C THR A 6 -36.48 -58.00 -7.50
N LEU A 7 -37.20 -56.96 -7.12
CA LEU A 7 -37.21 -55.68 -7.82
C LEU A 7 -35.94 -54.89 -7.46
N LEU A 8 -35.10 -54.68 -8.46
CA LEU A 8 -33.90 -53.86 -8.37
C LEU A 8 -34.31 -52.38 -8.59
N SER A 9 -34.39 -51.61 -7.52
CA SER A 9 -34.61 -50.16 -7.60
C SER A 9 -33.27 -49.48 -7.90
N ILE A 10 -33.10 -48.99 -9.12
CA ILE A 10 -31.98 -48.14 -9.51
C ILE A 10 -32.27 -46.74 -9.00
N ALA A 11 -31.62 -46.34 -7.92
CA ALA A 11 -31.58 -44.94 -7.47
C ALA A 11 -30.56 -44.22 -8.33
N VAL A 12 -31.03 -43.42 -9.29
CA VAL A 12 -30.21 -42.46 -10.03
C VAL A 12 -29.91 -41.30 -9.08
N LEU A 13 -28.71 -41.29 -8.53
CA LEU A 13 -28.20 -40.18 -7.76
C LEU A 13 -27.78 -39.06 -8.75
N ALA A 14 -28.66 -38.07 -8.94
CA ALA A 14 -28.32 -36.86 -9.68
C ALA A 14 -27.32 -36.06 -8.86
N VAL A 15 -26.04 -36.18 -9.20
CA VAL A 15 -25.00 -35.27 -8.70
C VAL A 15 -25.20 -33.92 -9.40
N ILE A 16 -25.89 -33.01 -8.72
CA ILE A 16 -25.95 -31.60 -9.13
C ILE A 16 -24.56 -31.05 -8.82
N VAL A 17 -23.71 -30.95 -9.83
CA VAL A 17 -22.48 -30.18 -9.78
C VAL A 17 -22.91 -28.71 -9.73
N PHE A 18 -22.95 -28.14 -8.53
CA PHE A 18 -22.98 -26.71 -8.36
C PHE A 18 -21.61 -26.20 -8.83
N THR A 19 -21.50 -25.82 -10.10
CA THR A 19 -20.49 -24.85 -10.54
C THR A 19 -20.90 -23.54 -9.91
N GLY A 20 -20.39 -23.29 -8.69
CA GLY A 20 -20.50 -22.01 -8.06
C GLY A 20 -19.63 -21.03 -8.83
N CYS A 21 -20.21 -20.32 -9.79
CA CYS A 21 -19.74 -18.99 -10.10
C CYS A 21 -19.87 -18.23 -8.78
N ALA A 22 -18.77 -17.81 -8.20
CA ALA A 22 -18.77 -16.90 -7.07
C ALA A 22 -19.27 -15.54 -7.60
N SER A 23 -20.59 -15.41 -7.77
CA SER A 23 -21.20 -14.11 -7.98
C SER A 23 -21.01 -13.34 -6.69
N LYS A 24 -20.43 -12.15 -6.82
CA LYS A 24 -20.28 -11.19 -5.72
C LYS A 24 -21.60 -11.05 -4.95
N ALA A 25 -21.53 -10.89 -3.63
CA ALA A 25 -22.69 -10.67 -2.82
C ALA A 25 -23.40 -9.38 -3.30
N GLN A 26 -24.54 -9.55 -3.96
CA GLN A 26 -25.46 -8.46 -4.22
C GLN A 26 -26.40 -8.35 -3.02
N THR A 27 -26.66 -7.13 -2.60
CA THR A 27 -27.72 -6.85 -1.63
C THR A 27 -29.09 -7.15 -2.26
N GLU A 28 -30.13 -7.30 -1.45
CA GLU A 28 -31.50 -7.62 -1.93
C GLU A 28 -32.05 -6.58 -2.95
N ASP A 29 -31.50 -5.37 -2.97
CA ASP A 29 -31.84 -4.27 -3.88
C ASP A 29 -30.97 -4.20 -5.14
N GLY A 30 -30.01 -5.15 -5.33
CA GLY A 30 -29.13 -5.22 -6.49
C GLY A 30 -27.85 -4.40 -6.37
N THR A 31 -27.59 -3.77 -5.23
CA THR A 31 -26.35 -3.03 -4.96
C THR A 31 -25.17 -4.01 -4.84
N ILE A 32 -24.04 -3.66 -5.45
CA ILE A 32 -22.82 -4.44 -5.41
C ILE A 32 -21.95 -3.98 -4.24
N VAL A 33 -21.56 -4.89 -3.35
CA VAL A 33 -20.61 -4.58 -2.27
C VAL A 33 -19.20 -4.70 -2.81
N LEU A 34 -18.39 -3.64 -2.64
CA LEU A 34 -16.97 -3.60 -2.97
C LEU A 34 -16.15 -3.38 -1.69
N LYS A 35 -15.37 -4.40 -1.28
CA LYS A 35 -14.52 -4.32 -0.10
C LYS A 35 -13.11 -3.91 -0.46
N VAL A 36 -12.64 -2.78 0.07
CA VAL A 36 -11.30 -2.26 -0.21
C VAL A 36 -10.50 -2.13 1.08
N GLY A 37 -9.36 -2.81 1.13
CA GLY A 37 -8.41 -2.70 2.23
C GLY A 37 -7.53 -1.46 2.07
N ALA A 38 -7.36 -0.67 3.12
CA ALA A 38 -6.58 0.56 3.09
C ALA A 38 -5.87 0.83 4.41
N THR A 39 -4.80 1.63 4.39
CA THR A 39 -4.29 2.27 5.61
C THR A 39 -5.12 3.53 5.92
N PRO A 40 -5.19 3.98 7.20
CA PRO A 40 -6.10 5.04 7.59
C PRO A 40 -5.92 6.33 6.80
N VAL A 41 -4.70 6.86 6.75
CA VAL A 41 -4.35 8.14 6.10
C VAL A 41 -3.26 7.92 5.05
N PRO A 42 -3.36 8.47 3.85
CA PRO A 42 -4.50 9.19 3.28
C PRO A 42 -5.53 8.25 2.65
N HIS A 43 -5.26 6.96 2.57
CA HIS A 43 -5.93 5.99 1.70
C HIS A 43 -7.41 5.81 2.06
N ALA A 44 -7.73 5.49 3.33
CA ALA A 44 -9.13 5.36 3.75
C ALA A 44 -9.88 6.70 3.68
N GLU A 45 -9.20 7.83 3.96
CA GLU A 45 -9.80 9.15 3.82
C GLU A 45 -10.19 9.45 2.37
N LEU A 46 -9.33 9.12 1.38
CA LEU A 46 -9.63 9.26 -0.04
C LEU A 46 -10.79 8.34 -0.48
N LEU A 47 -10.82 7.11 0.04
CA LEU A 47 -11.91 6.17 -0.22
C LEU A 47 -13.24 6.69 0.34
N GLU A 48 -13.26 7.30 1.52
CA GLU A 48 -14.48 7.90 2.08
C GLU A 48 -15.00 9.07 1.22
N GLN A 49 -14.11 9.85 0.57
CA GLN A 49 -14.53 10.91 -0.35
C GLN A 49 -15.25 10.37 -1.59
N VAL A 50 -14.82 9.22 -2.13
CA VAL A 50 -15.43 8.65 -3.35
C VAL A 50 -16.63 7.75 -3.07
N LYS A 51 -16.88 7.40 -1.84
CA LYS A 51 -18.01 6.54 -1.41
C LYS A 51 -19.38 7.03 -1.91
N PRO A 52 -19.73 8.33 -1.83
CA PRO A 52 -20.99 8.84 -2.39
C PRO A 52 -21.07 8.66 -3.91
N LEU A 53 -19.99 8.89 -4.64
CA LEU A 53 -19.93 8.77 -6.10
C LEU A 53 -20.14 7.32 -6.56
N LEU A 54 -19.57 6.36 -5.82
CA LEU A 54 -19.75 4.93 -6.08
C LEU A 54 -21.19 4.48 -5.76
N LYS A 55 -21.76 5.00 -4.70
CA LYS A 55 -23.14 4.69 -4.32
C LYS A 55 -24.14 5.11 -5.38
N GLU A 56 -23.95 6.25 -6.05
CA GLU A 56 -24.77 6.70 -7.18
C GLU A 56 -24.70 5.74 -8.38
N GLN A 57 -23.60 4.95 -8.46
CA GLN A 57 -23.41 3.92 -9.47
C GLN A 57 -23.85 2.52 -9.02
N GLY A 58 -24.53 2.41 -7.87
CA GLY A 58 -24.99 1.13 -7.33
C GLY A 58 -23.87 0.29 -6.68
N ILE A 59 -22.78 0.91 -6.28
CA ILE A 59 -21.65 0.27 -5.60
C ILE A 59 -21.61 0.73 -4.13
N ASP A 60 -21.72 -0.18 -3.20
CA ASP A 60 -21.56 0.06 -1.77
C ASP A 60 -20.12 -0.25 -1.36
N LEU A 61 -19.35 0.80 -1.11
CA LEU A 61 -17.93 0.68 -0.76
C LEU A 61 -17.78 0.38 0.74
N GLU A 62 -17.26 -0.79 1.06
CA GLU A 62 -16.84 -1.18 2.40
C GLU A 62 -15.32 -0.99 2.54
N ILE A 63 -14.89 -0.13 3.46
CA ILE A 63 -13.48 0.14 3.72
C ILE A 63 -13.04 -0.72 4.90
N VAL A 64 -11.96 -1.49 4.71
CA VAL A 64 -11.34 -2.32 5.74
C VAL A 64 -9.97 -1.74 6.06
N GLU A 65 -9.84 -1.15 7.25
CA GLU A 65 -8.58 -0.51 7.65
C GLU A 65 -7.54 -1.51 8.17
N PHE A 66 -6.30 -1.30 7.75
CA PHE A 66 -5.11 -2.04 8.17
C PHE A 66 -4.04 -1.07 8.67
N THR A 67 -3.30 -1.47 9.69
CA THR A 67 -2.25 -0.65 10.31
C THR A 67 -0.83 -1.16 10.02
N ASP A 68 -0.68 -2.05 9.05
CA ASP A 68 0.59 -2.60 8.56
C ASP A 68 0.54 -2.86 7.04
N TYR A 69 1.69 -3.13 6.43
CA TYR A 69 1.79 -3.35 4.99
C TYR A 69 1.71 -4.81 4.54
N VAL A 70 1.63 -5.78 5.48
CA VAL A 70 1.61 -7.22 5.16
C VAL A 70 0.19 -7.72 4.99
N LYS A 71 -0.67 -7.40 5.96
CA LYS A 71 -2.04 -7.93 6.02
C LYS A 71 -2.93 -7.55 4.84
N PRO A 72 -2.87 -6.32 4.26
CA PRO A 72 -3.74 -5.97 3.15
C PRO A 72 -3.54 -6.87 1.93
N ASN A 73 -2.29 -7.24 1.59
CA ASN A 73 -2.00 -8.13 0.48
C ASN A 73 -2.40 -9.59 0.77
N LEU A 74 -2.25 -10.05 2.02
CA LEU A 74 -2.71 -11.38 2.41
C LEU A 74 -4.24 -11.47 2.36
N ALA A 75 -4.96 -10.48 2.91
CA ALA A 75 -6.41 -10.43 2.88
C ALA A 75 -6.95 -10.37 1.43
N LEU A 76 -6.27 -9.65 0.53
CA LEU A 76 -6.61 -9.61 -0.88
C LEU A 76 -6.38 -10.97 -1.55
N ASN A 77 -5.23 -11.60 -1.32
CA ASN A 77 -4.93 -12.92 -1.86
C ASN A 77 -5.93 -13.97 -1.39
N ASP A 78 -6.33 -13.92 -0.13
CA ASP A 78 -7.27 -14.86 0.49
C ASP A 78 -8.74 -14.59 0.11
N GLY A 79 -9.01 -13.46 -0.58
CA GLY A 79 -10.35 -13.06 -1.03
C GLY A 79 -11.24 -12.51 0.08
N GLU A 80 -10.66 -12.03 1.19
CA GLU A 80 -11.37 -11.35 2.27
C GLU A 80 -11.78 -9.93 1.89
N ILE A 81 -11.01 -9.32 0.98
CA ILE A 81 -11.24 -8.02 0.34
C ILE A 81 -11.13 -8.15 -1.18
N ASP A 82 -11.74 -7.25 -1.93
CA ASP A 82 -11.79 -7.23 -3.40
C ASP A 82 -10.61 -6.48 -4.03
N ALA A 83 -10.13 -5.46 -3.35
CA ALA A 83 -9.00 -4.63 -3.75
C ALA A 83 -8.27 -4.11 -2.52
N ASN A 84 -7.04 -3.60 -2.70
CA ASN A 84 -6.39 -2.80 -1.68
C ASN A 84 -5.80 -1.51 -2.23
N PHE A 85 -5.63 -0.54 -1.33
CA PHE A 85 -5.09 0.78 -1.60
C PHE A 85 -4.22 1.20 -0.41
N PHE A 86 -2.88 0.99 -0.51
CA PHE A 86 -1.93 1.30 0.56
C PHE A 86 -0.47 1.26 0.12
N GLN A 87 -0.18 0.77 -1.09
CA GLN A 87 1.15 0.38 -1.54
C GLN A 87 1.48 0.97 -2.91
N HIS A 88 2.76 0.99 -3.25
CA HIS A 88 3.28 1.33 -4.56
C HIS A 88 3.76 0.11 -5.35
N GLN A 89 3.93 0.24 -6.66
CA GLN A 89 4.26 -0.87 -7.55
C GLN A 89 5.50 -1.66 -7.13
N PRO A 90 6.65 -1.04 -6.79
CA PRO A 90 7.83 -1.82 -6.39
C PRO A 90 7.59 -2.69 -5.15
N TYR A 91 6.79 -2.24 -4.17
CA TYR A 91 6.43 -3.05 -3.01
C TYR A 91 5.55 -4.24 -3.39
N LEU A 92 4.55 -4.03 -4.26
CA LEU A 92 3.70 -5.10 -4.76
C LEU A 92 4.53 -6.19 -5.48
N ASP A 93 5.45 -5.79 -6.35
CA ASP A 93 6.29 -6.70 -7.12
C ASP A 93 7.18 -7.55 -6.20
N SER A 94 7.83 -6.93 -5.22
CA SER A 94 8.64 -7.62 -4.22
C SER A 94 7.79 -8.56 -3.35
N PHE A 95 6.64 -8.09 -2.86
CA PHE A 95 5.74 -8.91 -2.05
C PHE A 95 5.22 -10.14 -2.80
N ASN A 96 4.85 -9.99 -4.08
CA ASN A 96 4.46 -11.09 -4.93
C ASN A 96 5.59 -12.12 -5.09
N ALA A 97 6.79 -11.64 -5.37
CA ALA A 97 7.96 -12.50 -5.56
C ALA A 97 8.32 -13.29 -4.28
N GLU A 98 8.32 -12.61 -3.13
CA GLU A 98 8.63 -13.22 -1.84
C GLU A 98 7.60 -14.24 -1.37
N ARG A 99 6.33 -14.00 -1.64
CA ARG A 99 5.21 -14.81 -1.14
C ARG A 99 4.66 -15.80 -2.15
N GLY A 100 5.06 -15.70 -3.44
CA GLY A 100 4.56 -16.57 -4.50
C GLY A 100 3.06 -16.35 -4.77
N ILE A 101 2.59 -15.11 -4.66
CA ILE A 101 1.21 -14.70 -4.95
C ILE A 101 1.16 -13.85 -6.22
N ASP A 102 -0.04 -13.61 -6.76
CA ASP A 102 -0.24 -12.97 -8.05
C ASP A 102 -1.29 -11.86 -7.93
N LEU A 103 -0.88 -10.74 -7.34
CA LEU A 103 -1.67 -9.52 -7.28
C LEU A 103 -1.20 -8.56 -8.37
N ILE A 104 -2.11 -7.79 -8.95
CA ILE A 104 -1.81 -6.84 -10.02
C ILE A 104 -2.27 -5.43 -9.66
N SER A 105 -1.55 -4.43 -10.16
CA SER A 105 -1.99 -3.05 -10.15
C SER A 105 -2.99 -2.79 -11.27
N VAL A 106 -4.01 -1.99 -10.98
CA VAL A 106 -4.98 -1.51 -11.99
C VAL A 106 -4.84 -0.02 -12.29
N GLY A 107 -4.07 0.72 -11.49
CA GLY A 107 -3.77 2.13 -11.75
C GLY A 107 -3.18 2.85 -10.54
N THR A 108 -2.58 4.01 -10.80
CA THR A 108 -1.95 4.89 -9.81
C THR A 108 -2.93 5.95 -9.33
N VAL A 109 -2.75 6.43 -8.09
CA VAL A 109 -3.58 7.49 -7.52
C VAL A 109 -2.73 8.67 -7.05
N HIS A 110 -1.75 8.47 -6.19
CA HIS A 110 -0.94 9.54 -5.59
C HIS A 110 0.46 9.07 -5.22
N VAL A 111 1.35 10.02 -4.96
CA VAL A 111 2.67 9.78 -4.34
C VAL A 111 2.66 10.36 -2.93
N GLU A 112 3.28 9.65 -2.02
CA GLU A 112 3.61 10.11 -0.67
C GLU A 112 5.13 10.16 -0.55
N PRO A 113 5.74 11.36 -0.51
CA PRO A 113 7.17 11.48 -0.36
C PRO A 113 7.67 10.84 0.94
N LEU A 114 8.71 10.04 0.86
CA LEU A 114 9.41 9.50 2.01
C LEU A 114 10.22 10.62 2.67
N GLY A 115 10.16 10.76 3.99
CA GLY A 115 10.86 11.82 4.72
C GLY A 115 11.74 11.31 5.84
N ALA A 116 12.80 12.07 6.17
CA ALA A 116 13.62 11.86 7.35
C ALA A 116 13.25 12.87 8.44
N TYR A 117 12.93 12.38 9.62
CA TYR A 117 12.43 13.18 10.75
C TYR A 117 13.31 13.03 11.98
N SER A 118 13.31 14.05 12.84
CA SER A 118 14.07 14.03 14.09
C SER A 118 13.43 14.92 15.17
N GLU A 119 13.48 14.45 16.40
CA GLU A 119 13.19 15.26 17.59
C GLU A 119 14.47 15.86 18.21
N LYS A 120 15.66 15.51 17.70
CA LYS A 120 16.96 15.87 18.30
C LYS A 120 17.74 16.90 17.53
N ILE A 121 17.53 16.99 16.21
CA ILE A 121 18.23 17.94 15.33
C ILE A 121 17.23 18.64 14.40
N THR A 122 17.56 19.87 14.00
CA THR A 122 16.72 20.71 13.14
C THR A 122 17.25 20.85 11.71
N SER A 123 18.38 20.24 11.39
CA SER A 123 18.95 20.10 10.05
C SER A 123 19.74 18.82 9.98
N ILE A 124 19.72 18.18 8.83
CA ILE A 124 20.49 16.97 8.56
C ILE A 124 22.01 17.20 8.64
N ASP A 125 22.46 18.44 8.43
CA ASP A 125 23.86 18.85 8.56
C ASP A 125 24.40 18.68 9.99
N TYR A 126 23.52 18.73 10.98
CA TYR A 126 23.86 18.54 12.39
C TYR A 126 24.01 17.06 12.79
N LEU A 127 23.80 16.14 11.84
CA LEU A 127 23.97 14.71 12.09
C LEU A 127 25.41 14.40 12.50
N LYS A 128 25.58 13.80 13.67
CA LYS A 128 26.89 13.49 14.26
C LYS A 128 27.44 12.17 13.72
N GLU A 129 28.77 11.99 13.83
CA GLU A 129 29.40 10.69 13.59
C GLU A 129 28.84 9.63 14.57
N GLY A 130 28.52 8.45 14.03
CA GLY A 130 27.96 7.33 14.78
C GLY A 130 26.47 7.48 15.09
N ALA A 131 25.79 8.46 14.47
CA ALA A 131 24.34 8.66 14.63
C ALA A 131 23.54 7.41 14.26
N LYS A 132 22.43 7.21 14.94
CA LYS A 132 21.47 6.13 14.70
C LYS A 132 20.38 6.65 13.77
N ILE A 133 20.23 6.01 12.61
CA ILE A 133 19.14 6.27 11.67
C ILE A 133 18.26 5.02 11.59
N ALA A 134 17.00 5.17 11.95
CA ALA A 134 15.99 4.13 11.76
C ALA A 134 15.42 4.19 10.34
N ILE A 135 15.28 3.02 9.72
CA ILE A 135 14.75 2.84 8.37
C ILE A 135 13.70 1.72 8.36
N PRO A 136 12.78 1.69 7.37
CA PRO A 136 11.86 0.57 7.19
C PRO A 136 12.59 -0.76 7.05
N SER A 137 12.01 -1.83 7.59
CA SER A 137 12.64 -3.16 7.59
C SER A 137 12.31 -4.01 6.35
N ASP A 138 11.29 -3.63 5.57
CA ASP A 138 11.03 -4.31 4.30
C ASP A 138 12.06 -3.88 3.24
N GLY A 139 12.37 -4.79 2.30
CA GLY A 139 13.44 -4.60 1.33
C GLY A 139 13.29 -3.33 0.51
N VAL A 140 12.09 -3.06 0.01
CA VAL A 140 11.84 -1.94 -0.90
C VAL A 140 11.88 -0.59 -0.18
N ASN A 141 11.13 -0.42 0.93
CA ASN A 141 11.15 0.85 1.66
C ASN A 141 12.47 1.07 2.40
N GLY A 142 13.14 0.01 2.85
CA GLY A 142 14.51 0.08 3.37
C GLY A 142 15.51 0.58 2.33
N GLY A 143 15.46 0.02 1.11
CA GLY A 143 16.28 0.46 -0.03
C GLY A 143 15.95 1.91 -0.42
N ARG A 144 14.67 2.27 -0.50
CA ARG A 144 14.20 3.65 -0.76
C ARG A 144 14.76 4.64 0.27
N ALA A 145 14.80 4.25 1.55
CA ALA A 145 15.40 5.08 2.60
C ALA A 145 16.91 5.29 2.40
N LEU A 146 17.64 4.24 1.99
CA LEU A 146 19.06 4.35 1.69
C LEU A 146 19.31 5.22 0.45
N ILE A 147 18.50 5.09 -0.58
CA ILE A 147 18.55 5.93 -1.80
C ILE A 147 18.30 7.40 -1.43
N LEU A 148 17.33 7.70 -0.54
CA LEU A 148 17.10 9.06 -0.05
C LEU A 148 18.34 9.64 0.65
N LEU A 149 19.03 8.84 1.48
CA LEU A 149 20.26 9.26 2.15
C LEU A 149 21.41 9.48 1.17
N GLU A 150 21.54 8.64 0.15
CA GLU A 150 22.53 8.81 -0.90
C GLU A 150 22.28 10.07 -1.72
N ALA A 151 21.05 10.31 -2.16
CA ALA A 151 20.65 11.51 -2.90
C ALA A 151 20.97 12.81 -2.15
N ASN A 152 21.06 12.73 -0.81
CA ASN A 152 21.42 13.87 0.07
C ASN A 152 22.91 13.83 0.52
N GLY A 153 23.75 12.97 -0.09
CA GLY A 153 25.18 12.92 0.13
C GLY A 153 25.63 12.41 1.50
N LEU A 154 24.75 11.71 2.23
CA LEU A 154 25.04 11.18 3.56
C LEU A 154 25.78 9.83 3.50
N ILE A 155 25.53 9.06 2.47
CA ILE A 155 26.16 7.78 2.16
C ILE A 155 26.40 7.66 0.65
N GLN A 156 27.09 6.62 0.21
CA GLN A 156 27.14 6.17 -1.17
C GLN A 156 26.84 4.68 -1.21
N LEU A 157 25.96 4.28 -2.10
CA LEU A 157 25.62 2.88 -2.36
C LEU A 157 26.52 2.30 -3.45
N LYS A 158 26.62 0.99 -3.53
CA LYS A 158 27.22 0.29 -4.66
C LYS A 158 26.43 0.58 -5.94
N GLU A 159 27.08 0.62 -7.08
CA GLU A 159 26.48 0.98 -8.38
C GLU A 159 25.31 0.06 -8.78
N ASP A 160 25.32 -1.19 -8.33
CA ASP A 160 24.32 -2.23 -8.64
C ASP A 160 23.33 -2.51 -7.49
N ALA A 161 23.27 -1.66 -6.47
CA ALA A 161 22.43 -1.88 -5.28
C ALA A 161 20.93 -1.98 -5.57
N GLY A 162 20.42 -1.26 -6.60
CA GLY A 162 19.02 -1.31 -7.02
C GLY A 162 18.04 -0.74 -5.99
N LEU A 163 16.72 -1.00 -6.19
CA LEU A 163 15.66 -0.47 -5.33
C LEU A 163 15.54 -1.19 -3.98
N GLU A 164 16.11 -2.39 -3.85
CA GLU A 164 16.10 -3.18 -2.61
C GLU A 164 17.48 -3.16 -1.92
N ALA A 165 18.21 -2.03 -2.05
CA ALA A 165 19.49 -1.84 -1.38
C ALA A 165 19.40 -2.08 0.12
N THR A 166 20.42 -2.70 0.69
CA THR A 166 20.55 -3.01 2.11
C THR A 166 21.70 -2.24 2.75
N GLU A 167 21.83 -2.25 4.06
CA GLU A 167 22.99 -1.66 4.75
C GLU A 167 24.34 -2.24 4.30
N TYR A 168 24.34 -3.47 3.76
CA TYR A 168 25.54 -4.12 3.20
C TYR A 168 25.95 -3.58 1.82
N ASP A 169 25.08 -2.80 1.20
CA ASP A 169 25.33 -2.15 -0.08
C ASP A 169 25.84 -0.71 0.09
N VAL A 170 25.98 -0.25 1.33
CA VAL A 170 26.58 1.04 1.63
C VAL A 170 28.12 0.93 1.49
N GLU A 171 28.67 1.53 0.41
CA GLU A 171 30.09 1.54 0.12
C GLU A 171 30.84 2.64 0.88
N VAL A 172 30.24 3.85 0.96
CA VAL A 172 30.81 5.00 1.67
C VAL A 172 29.85 5.49 2.74
N ASN A 173 30.34 5.55 3.98
CA ASN A 173 29.58 6.02 5.15
C ASN A 173 30.46 6.93 6.00
N PRO A 174 30.68 8.20 5.60
CA PRO A 174 31.67 9.08 6.22
C PRO A 174 31.30 9.45 7.65
N LYS A 175 29.99 9.49 7.97
CA LYS A 175 29.49 9.77 9.32
C LYS A 175 29.37 8.51 10.18
N LYS A 176 29.74 7.31 9.68
CA LYS A 176 29.60 6.04 10.39
C LYS A 176 28.19 5.85 10.94
N ILE A 177 27.18 6.19 10.15
CA ILE A 177 25.75 6.05 10.46
C ILE A 177 25.49 4.57 10.82
N LYS A 178 24.72 4.37 11.88
CA LYS A 178 24.24 3.06 12.32
C LYS A 178 22.79 2.91 11.93
N PHE A 179 22.50 2.00 11.02
CA PHE A 179 21.13 1.72 10.59
C PHE A 179 20.43 0.82 11.59
N ILE A 180 19.14 1.10 11.82
CA ILE A 180 18.24 0.31 12.67
C ILE A 180 17.00 0.02 11.83
N SER A 181 16.89 -1.24 11.37
CA SER A 181 15.74 -1.68 10.58
C SER A 181 14.56 -1.95 11.51
N ILE A 182 13.45 -1.24 11.28
CA ILE A 182 12.22 -1.29 12.09
C ILE A 182 11.03 -1.42 11.15
N GLU A 183 10.02 -2.18 11.55
CA GLU A 183 8.75 -2.24 10.83
C GLU A 183 8.18 -0.82 10.64
N ALA A 184 7.75 -0.48 9.41
CA ALA A 184 7.43 0.89 9.00
C ALA A 184 6.43 1.60 9.93
N ALA A 185 5.38 0.89 10.38
CA ALA A 185 4.37 1.42 11.29
C ALA A 185 4.91 1.77 12.69
N GLN A 186 6.11 1.29 13.06
CA GLN A 186 6.72 1.59 14.36
C GLN A 186 7.68 2.78 14.32
N LEU A 187 8.10 3.23 13.12
CA LEU A 187 9.10 4.29 12.97
C LEU A 187 8.72 5.61 13.64
N PRO A 188 7.48 6.11 13.56
CA PRO A 188 7.12 7.33 14.28
C PRO A 188 7.31 7.23 15.79
N ARG A 189 7.06 6.06 16.37
CA ARG A 189 7.11 5.85 17.82
C ARG A 189 8.52 5.83 18.40
N ILE A 190 9.52 5.53 17.57
CA ILE A 190 10.91 5.45 18.01
C ILE A 190 11.73 6.71 17.78
N LEU A 191 11.11 7.80 17.25
CA LEU A 191 11.78 9.08 17.04
C LEU A 191 12.56 9.58 18.25
N PRO A 192 12.05 9.50 19.50
CA PRO A 192 12.79 9.91 20.68
C PRO A 192 14.08 9.10 20.93
N ASP A 193 14.14 7.84 20.48
CA ASP A 193 15.22 6.89 20.78
C ASP A 193 16.36 6.90 19.76
N VAL A 194 16.14 7.47 18.56
CA VAL A 194 17.10 7.56 17.46
C VAL A 194 17.49 9.01 17.17
N ASP A 195 18.51 9.19 16.34
CA ASP A 195 18.89 10.55 15.92
C ASP A 195 18.02 11.01 14.74
N VAL A 196 17.66 10.11 13.85
CA VAL A 196 16.75 10.33 12.71
C VAL A 196 15.94 9.06 12.47
N ALA A 197 14.69 9.17 12.03
CA ALA A 197 13.93 8.08 11.46
C ALA A 197 13.46 8.47 10.04
N ILE A 198 13.59 7.54 9.09
CA ILE A 198 13.06 7.71 7.74
C ILE A 198 11.71 7.03 7.70
N ILE A 199 10.65 7.82 7.52
CA ILE A 199 9.26 7.40 7.74
C ILE A 199 8.48 7.57 6.44
N ASN A 200 7.70 6.54 6.07
CA ASN A 200 6.76 6.59 4.95
C ASN A 200 5.70 7.66 5.18
N GLY A 201 5.27 8.34 4.10
CA GLY A 201 4.39 9.51 4.16
C GLY A 201 3.11 9.27 4.95
N ASN A 202 2.41 8.17 4.71
CA ASN A 202 1.18 7.83 5.42
C ASN A 202 1.38 7.71 6.95
N PHE A 203 2.44 7.02 7.40
CA PHE A 203 2.73 6.88 8.83
C PHE A 203 3.23 8.19 9.46
N ALA A 204 3.91 9.04 8.68
CA ALA A 204 4.29 10.37 9.15
C ALA A 204 3.05 11.24 9.38
N ILE A 205 2.14 11.30 8.40
CA ILE A 205 0.90 12.09 8.49
C ILE A 205 0.00 11.56 9.62
N GLU A 206 -0.17 10.23 9.73
CA GLU A 206 -0.95 9.60 10.81
C GLU A 206 -0.38 9.94 12.21
N ALA A 207 0.94 10.09 12.31
CA ALA A 207 1.61 10.52 13.54
C ALA A 207 1.56 12.03 13.79
N GLY A 208 0.93 12.81 12.91
CA GLY A 208 0.80 14.26 13.02
C GLY A 208 2.02 15.03 12.52
N LEU A 209 2.94 14.40 11.81
CA LEU A 209 4.08 15.04 11.15
C LEU A 209 3.64 15.58 9.79
N ASN A 210 4.07 16.81 9.47
CA ASN A 210 3.87 17.39 8.15
C ASN A 210 5.13 17.16 7.30
N PRO A 211 5.05 16.37 6.20
CA PRO A 211 6.23 16.03 5.39
C PRO A 211 7.00 17.26 4.87
N LEU A 212 6.32 18.32 4.46
CA LEU A 212 6.98 19.52 3.94
C LEU A 212 7.62 20.40 5.02
N ASN A 213 7.05 20.41 6.23
CA ASN A 213 7.46 21.33 7.28
C ASN A 213 8.41 20.69 8.31
N ASP A 214 8.21 19.38 8.59
CA ASP A 214 8.89 18.68 9.69
C ASP A 214 10.03 17.77 9.21
N ALA A 215 10.06 17.39 7.92
CA ALA A 215 11.14 16.56 7.40
C ALA A 215 12.44 17.36 7.27
N LEU A 216 13.54 16.77 7.73
CA LEU A 216 14.90 17.31 7.52
C LEU A 216 15.36 17.18 6.08
N ILE A 217 14.95 16.08 5.43
CA ILE A 217 15.09 15.82 4.00
C ILE A 217 13.83 15.10 3.54
N LEU A 218 13.40 15.36 2.32
CA LEU A 218 12.19 14.81 1.74
C LEU A 218 12.49 14.31 0.33
N GLU A 219 11.89 13.19 -0.05
CA GLU A 219 11.95 12.66 -1.40
C GLU A 219 11.26 13.62 -2.39
N GLY A 220 11.77 13.66 -3.63
CA GLY A 220 11.13 14.43 -4.70
C GLY A 220 9.83 13.80 -5.18
N SER A 221 8.96 14.62 -5.81
CA SER A 221 7.69 14.16 -6.36
C SER A 221 7.84 13.28 -7.61
N ASP A 222 8.96 13.36 -8.33
CA ASP A 222 9.30 12.48 -9.47
C ASP A 222 9.77 11.11 -8.97
N SER A 223 8.88 10.41 -8.28
CA SER A 223 9.17 9.17 -7.57
C SER A 223 8.49 7.99 -8.27
N PRO A 224 9.15 6.82 -8.41
CA PRO A 224 8.53 5.61 -8.97
C PRO A 224 7.55 4.95 -7.98
N TYR A 225 7.36 5.54 -6.80
CA TYR A 225 6.59 4.99 -5.70
C TYR A 225 5.15 5.54 -5.63
N ALA A 226 4.51 5.75 -6.80
CA ALA A 226 3.09 6.10 -6.83
C ALA A 226 2.24 4.98 -6.21
N ASN A 227 1.33 5.34 -5.33
CA ASN A 227 0.38 4.44 -4.70
C ASN A 227 -0.67 3.98 -5.70
N ILE A 228 -0.99 2.69 -5.66
CA ILE A 228 -1.78 1.95 -6.63
C ILE A 228 -3.01 1.32 -5.99
N ILE A 229 -4.04 1.10 -6.79
CA ILE A 229 -5.09 0.13 -6.49
C ILE A 229 -4.63 -1.23 -7.00
N SER A 230 -4.69 -2.25 -6.13
CA SER A 230 -4.33 -3.62 -6.48
C SER A 230 -5.50 -4.56 -6.31
N VAL A 231 -5.57 -5.56 -7.19
CA VAL A 231 -6.55 -6.64 -7.20
C VAL A 231 -5.85 -7.98 -7.43
N LYS A 232 -6.57 -9.10 -7.29
CA LYS A 232 -6.09 -10.40 -7.77
C LYS A 232 -6.02 -10.41 -9.29
N SER A 233 -5.06 -11.13 -9.87
CA SER A 233 -4.90 -11.22 -11.33
C SER A 233 -6.12 -11.85 -12.04
N ASP A 234 -6.86 -12.72 -11.34
CA ASP A 234 -8.07 -13.39 -11.80
C ASP A 234 -9.38 -12.65 -11.42
N TYR A 235 -9.28 -11.40 -10.95
CA TYR A 235 -10.47 -10.61 -10.56
C TYR A 235 -11.36 -10.31 -11.77
N GLU A 236 -12.62 -10.76 -11.70
CA GLU A 236 -13.54 -10.74 -12.85
C GLU A 236 -14.39 -9.46 -12.94
N ASN A 237 -14.68 -8.79 -11.80
CA ASN A 237 -15.62 -7.65 -11.75
C ASN A 237 -14.90 -6.32 -12.04
N LYS A 238 -14.44 -6.15 -13.27
CA LYS A 238 -13.62 -4.99 -13.67
C LYS A 238 -14.37 -3.66 -13.62
N ASN A 239 -15.70 -3.67 -13.84
CA ASN A 239 -16.49 -2.43 -13.88
C ASN A 239 -16.49 -1.68 -12.56
N GLU A 240 -16.53 -2.39 -11.41
CA GLU A 240 -16.51 -1.78 -10.08
C GLU A 240 -15.14 -1.21 -9.74
N ILE A 241 -14.09 -1.89 -10.19
CA ILE A 241 -12.70 -1.42 -10.01
C ILE A 241 -12.42 -0.23 -10.92
N ASP A 242 -12.90 -0.26 -12.18
CA ASP A 242 -12.79 0.89 -13.08
C ASP A 242 -13.56 2.10 -12.52
N ALA A 243 -14.74 1.89 -11.94
CA ALA A 243 -15.51 2.95 -11.29
C ALA A 243 -14.76 3.52 -10.08
N LEU A 244 -14.17 2.67 -9.23
CA LEU A 244 -13.34 3.07 -8.09
C LEU A 244 -12.13 3.90 -8.54
N LEU A 245 -11.37 3.39 -9.51
CA LEU A 245 -10.18 4.08 -10.01
C LEU A 245 -10.53 5.42 -10.64
N ASN A 246 -11.59 5.47 -11.48
CA ASN A 246 -12.06 6.71 -12.09
C ASN A 246 -12.52 7.74 -11.05
N ALA A 247 -13.16 7.30 -9.97
CA ALA A 247 -13.55 8.18 -8.88
C ALA A 247 -12.32 8.73 -8.14
N LEU A 248 -11.35 7.88 -7.81
CA LEU A 248 -10.10 8.29 -7.15
C LEU A 248 -9.21 9.19 -8.01
N GLN A 249 -9.32 9.09 -9.34
CA GLN A 249 -8.60 9.95 -10.29
C GLN A 249 -9.42 11.17 -10.74
N SER A 250 -10.43 11.57 -9.97
CA SER A 250 -11.26 12.73 -10.30
C SER A 250 -10.63 14.06 -9.88
N GLU A 251 -11.09 15.16 -10.49
CA GLU A 251 -10.72 16.52 -10.08
C GLU A 251 -11.17 16.85 -8.64
N GLU A 252 -12.22 16.19 -8.17
CA GLU A 252 -12.69 16.30 -6.78
C GLU A 252 -11.66 15.76 -5.81
N ILE A 253 -11.10 14.57 -6.07
CA ILE A 253 -10.05 13.97 -5.25
C ILE A 253 -8.75 14.78 -5.35
N LYS A 254 -8.36 15.25 -6.54
CA LYS A 254 -7.22 16.16 -6.67
C LYS A 254 -7.40 17.39 -5.78
N SER A 255 -8.55 18.03 -5.85
CA SER A 255 -8.85 19.22 -5.03
C SER A 255 -8.86 18.89 -3.53
N PHE A 256 -9.33 17.70 -3.15
CA PHE A 256 -9.29 17.25 -1.76
C PHE A 256 -7.85 17.02 -1.28
N ILE A 257 -7.00 16.39 -2.11
CA ILE A 257 -5.57 16.19 -1.81
C ILE A 257 -4.88 17.55 -1.60
N ASP A 258 -5.04 18.47 -2.54
CA ASP A 258 -4.42 19.80 -2.49
C ASP A 258 -4.84 20.59 -1.23
N ALA A 259 -6.10 20.42 -0.80
CA ALA A 259 -6.65 21.16 0.34
C ALA A 259 -6.31 20.58 1.72
N ASN A 260 -5.98 19.28 1.81
CA ASN A 260 -5.91 18.60 3.12
C ASN A 260 -4.52 18.08 3.50
N TYR A 261 -3.59 17.93 2.53
CA TYR A 261 -2.29 17.31 2.83
C TYR A 261 -1.08 18.22 2.65
N ASP A 262 -1.27 19.50 2.33
CA ASP A 262 -0.19 20.53 2.22
C ASP A 262 1.04 20.04 1.43
N GLY A 263 0.83 19.23 0.35
CA GLY A 263 1.90 18.66 -0.46
C GLY A 263 2.58 17.41 0.12
N GLY A 264 2.15 16.93 1.28
CA GLY A 264 2.56 15.62 1.82
C GLY A 264 1.96 14.42 1.07
N VAL A 265 0.95 14.69 0.25
CA VAL A 265 0.36 13.78 -0.73
C VAL A 265 0.23 14.54 -2.05
N VAL A 266 0.63 13.95 -3.15
CA VAL A 266 0.61 14.57 -4.49
C VAL A 266 -0.06 13.64 -5.47
N GLU A 267 -1.00 14.13 -6.28
CA GLU A 267 -1.65 13.30 -7.29
C GLU A 267 -0.63 12.70 -8.28
N ALA A 268 -0.83 11.45 -8.69
CA ALA A 268 0.03 10.71 -9.63
C ALA A 268 -0.77 10.14 -10.81
N PHE A 269 -1.81 10.83 -11.21
CA PHE A 269 -2.60 10.50 -12.40
C PHE A 269 -2.68 11.72 -13.30
N SER A 270 -2.37 11.54 -14.60
CA SER A 270 -2.65 12.54 -15.62
C SER A 270 -3.88 12.10 -16.40
N LYS A 271 -4.90 12.96 -16.49
CA LYS A 271 -5.93 12.76 -17.52
C LYS A 271 -5.31 13.02 -18.89
N ASN A 272 -5.20 11.98 -19.71
CA ASN A 272 -4.93 12.10 -21.13
C ASN A 272 -6.10 12.78 -21.84
#